data_d65fded168a1cc38795404ffc06c1ed7
#
_entry.id   d65fded168a1cc38795404ffc06c1ed7
#
_cell.length_a   1.000
_cell.length_b   1.000
_cell.length_c   1.000
_cell.angle_alpha   90.00
_cell.angle_beta   90.00
_cell.angle_gamma   90.00
#
_symmetry.space_group_name_H-M   'P 1'
#
loop_
_entity.id
_entity.type
_entity.pdbx_description
1 polymer ?
#
loop_
_entity_poly.entity_id
_entity_poly.type
_entity_poly.pdbx_seq_one_letter_code
_entity_poly.pdbx_strand_id
1 'polypeptide(L)'
;MVPCQSAQCVPVGLGRLAWDHQVTAEQIADVWLRRSFSNDMAFVQSIKAVMLRSREIMVNYMNPLGLHHIMGTGHHYGPAPWVDNLNRPEWNPVYYHKADSMGIGFNRTASGSNALSQYAPDAQKKWANAATCDEQYLLWFHHIPWGQTLQSGRTLWNELCYKYYKGIDEVIWMRSEWLKQKGRIDEQRFNQVSMLLNIQIAEAKWWRDACLLYFQTFSKMPLPAGYEAPTQTLEYFKNLRFPFAPGNG
;
A
#
# COMPACT_ATOMS: atom_id res chain seq x y z
N MET A 1 7.76 -5.81 -0.42
CA MET A 1 8.81 -5.46 -1.42
C MET A 1 9.41 -6.74 -1.93
N VAL A 2 9.10 -7.18 -3.16
CA VAL A 2 9.82 -8.29 -3.80
C VAL A 2 11.26 -7.82 -3.89
N PRO A 3 12.20 -8.53 -3.28
CA PRO A 3 13.45 -7.92 -2.88
C PRO A 3 14.46 -7.84 -4.01
N CYS A 4 15.53 -7.20 -3.70
CA CYS A 4 16.84 -7.07 -4.37
C CYS A 4 16.93 -7.35 -5.90
N GLN A 5 16.27 -8.40 -6.41
CA GLN A 5 16.28 -8.75 -7.85
C GLN A 5 15.24 -7.96 -8.65
N SER A 6 14.08 -7.62 -8.09
CA SER A 6 13.16 -6.67 -8.74
C SER A 6 13.67 -5.23 -8.64
N ALA A 7 14.51 -4.91 -7.65
CA ALA A 7 15.22 -3.64 -7.60
C ALA A 7 16.17 -3.46 -8.80
N GLN A 8 16.68 -4.53 -9.38
CA GLN A 8 17.46 -4.47 -10.63
C GLN A 8 16.61 -4.15 -11.87
N CYS A 9 15.30 -4.40 -11.82
CA CYS A 9 14.39 -3.99 -12.89
C CYS A 9 14.26 -2.46 -12.98
N VAL A 10 14.38 -1.75 -11.86
CA VAL A 10 14.25 -0.28 -11.82
C VAL A 10 15.32 0.43 -12.64
N PRO A 11 16.65 0.17 -12.46
CA PRO A 11 17.66 0.79 -13.32
C PRO A 11 17.53 0.38 -14.78
N VAL A 12 17.14 -0.86 -15.10
CA VAL A 12 16.86 -1.28 -16.48
C VAL A 12 15.68 -0.50 -17.07
N GLY A 13 14.60 -0.33 -16.30
CA GLY A 13 13.44 0.46 -16.70
C GLY A 13 13.79 1.92 -16.93
N LEU A 14 14.53 2.55 -16.01
CA LEU A 14 14.99 3.92 -16.13
C LEU A 14 15.87 4.12 -17.36
N GLY A 15 16.85 3.24 -17.59
CA GLY A 15 17.72 3.31 -18.77
C GLY A 15 16.96 3.17 -20.09
N ARG A 16 15.96 2.29 -20.13
CA ARG A 16 15.12 2.13 -21.33
C ARG A 16 14.22 3.35 -21.58
N LEU A 17 13.60 3.90 -20.55
CA LEU A 17 12.76 5.09 -20.65
C LEU A 17 13.56 6.35 -20.98
N ALA A 18 14.81 6.44 -20.50
CA ALA A 18 15.71 7.53 -20.87
C ALA A 18 16.12 7.48 -22.35
N TRP A 19 16.17 6.29 -22.95
CA TRP A 19 16.48 6.10 -24.37
C TRP A 19 15.23 6.22 -25.25
N ASP A 20 14.13 5.61 -24.84
CA ASP A 20 12.85 5.59 -25.53
C ASP A 20 11.69 5.74 -24.53
N HIS A 21 11.12 6.95 -24.47
CA HIS A 21 10.04 7.27 -23.54
C HIS A 21 8.68 6.66 -23.93
N GLN A 22 8.58 6.01 -25.10
CA GLN A 22 7.36 5.33 -25.54
C GLN A 22 7.27 3.86 -25.06
N VAL A 23 8.38 3.33 -24.50
CA VAL A 23 8.38 1.94 -24.03
C VAL A 23 7.43 1.76 -22.84
N THR A 24 6.63 0.69 -22.85
CA THR A 24 5.67 0.41 -21.77
C THR A 24 6.29 -0.40 -20.62
N ALA A 25 5.64 -0.35 -19.45
CA ALA A 25 6.04 -1.16 -18.30
C ALA A 25 6.02 -2.66 -18.61
N GLU A 26 5.04 -3.13 -19.39
CA GLU A 26 4.92 -4.51 -19.85
C GLU A 26 6.11 -4.94 -20.70
N GLN A 27 6.54 -4.08 -21.63
CA GLN A 27 7.70 -4.33 -22.49
C GLN A 27 8.99 -4.36 -21.68
N ILE A 28 9.14 -3.46 -20.72
CA ILE A 28 10.31 -3.43 -19.83
C ILE A 28 10.36 -4.71 -18.99
N ALA A 29 9.27 -5.09 -18.37
CA ALA A 29 9.17 -6.30 -17.53
C ALA A 29 9.44 -7.57 -18.37
N ASP A 30 8.86 -7.68 -19.56
CA ASP A 30 9.07 -8.83 -20.46
C ASP A 30 10.55 -9.00 -20.82
N VAL A 31 11.20 -7.93 -21.27
CA VAL A 31 12.63 -7.97 -21.64
C VAL A 31 13.51 -8.28 -20.44
N TRP A 32 13.21 -7.68 -19.27
CA TRP A 32 14.00 -7.92 -18.06
C TRP A 32 13.89 -9.37 -17.59
N LEU A 33 12.68 -9.92 -17.56
CA LEU A 33 12.44 -11.32 -17.15
C LEU A 33 13.18 -12.31 -18.05
N ARG A 34 13.10 -12.11 -19.36
CA ARG A 34 13.79 -12.98 -20.34
C ARG A 34 15.31 -12.94 -20.22
N ARG A 35 15.85 -11.76 -19.96
CA ARG A 35 17.32 -11.59 -19.83
C ARG A 35 17.87 -12.03 -18.47
N SER A 36 17.05 -11.94 -17.42
CA SER A 36 17.52 -12.17 -16.05
C SER A 36 17.20 -13.56 -15.53
N PHE A 37 16.15 -14.24 -16.06
CA PHE A 37 15.68 -15.51 -15.54
C PHE A 37 15.47 -16.57 -16.62
N SER A 38 14.46 -16.44 -17.46
CA SER A 38 14.06 -17.50 -18.39
C SER A 38 13.27 -16.97 -19.59
N ASN A 39 13.44 -17.64 -20.74
CA ASN A 39 12.61 -17.42 -21.93
C ASN A 39 11.32 -18.26 -21.95
N ASP A 40 11.08 -19.08 -20.91
CA ASP A 40 9.83 -19.84 -20.78
C ASP A 40 8.63 -18.87 -20.71
N MET A 41 7.73 -19.00 -21.67
CA MET A 41 6.56 -18.11 -21.80
C MET A 41 5.64 -18.17 -20.58
N ALA A 42 5.44 -19.35 -20.00
CA ALA A 42 4.57 -19.49 -18.83
C ALA A 42 5.18 -18.78 -17.60
N PHE A 43 6.51 -18.89 -17.43
CA PHE A 43 7.25 -18.13 -16.40
C PHE A 43 7.10 -16.62 -16.62
N VAL A 44 7.42 -16.14 -17.83
CA VAL A 44 7.43 -14.71 -18.15
C VAL A 44 6.04 -14.11 -17.94
N GLN A 45 4.98 -14.73 -18.43
CA GLN A 45 3.61 -14.21 -18.29
C GLN A 45 3.16 -14.16 -16.82
N SER A 46 3.38 -15.25 -16.06
CA SER A 46 3.00 -15.30 -14.64
C SER A 46 3.72 -14.23 -13.81
N ILE A 47 5.05 -14.14 -13.92
CA ILE A 47 5.83 -13.21 -13.11
C ILE A 47 5.66 -11.76 -13.58
N LYS A 48 5.47 -11.52 -14.87
CA LYS A 48 5.11 -10.19 -15.39
C LYS A 48 3.79 -9.70 -14.78
N ALA A 49 2.77 -10.55 -14.70
CA ALA A 49 1.50 -10.20 -14.04
C ALA A 49 1.69 -9.83 -12.57
N VAL A 50 2.54 -10.58 -11.83
CA VAL A 50 2.91 -10.25 -10.44
C VAL A 50 3.59 -8.88 -10.37
N MET A 51 4.59 -8.63 -11.23
CA MET A 51 5.33 -7.36 -11.21
C MET A 51 4.42 -6.15 -11.48
N LEU A 52 3.57 -6.21 -12.49
CA LEU A 52 2.70 -5.10 -12.90
C LEU A 52 1.63 -4.77 -11.85
N ARG A 53 1.21 -5.75 -11.05
CA ARG A 53 0.21 -5.56 -9.99
C ARG A 53 0.82 -5.24 -8.62
N SER A 54 2.11 -5.48 -8.43
CA SER A 54 2.75 -5.42 -7.10
C SER A 54 2.61 -4.08 -6.40
N ARG A 55 2.62 -2.96 -7.13
CA ARG A 55 2.41 -1.62 -6.57
C ARG A 55 1.01 -1.47 -5.97
N GLU A 56 -0.03 -1.80 -6.74
CA GLU A 56 -1.42 -1.66 -6.27
C GLU A 56 -1.72 -2.61 -5.10
N ILE A 57 -1.14 -3.80 -5.13
CA ILE A 57 -1.23 -4.77 -4.03
C ILE A 57 -0.64 -4.17 -2.75
N MET A 58 0.55 -3.57 -2.84
CA MET A 58 1.19 -2.91 -1.70
C MET A 58 0.36 -1.73 -1.20
N VAL A 59 -0.15 -0.88 -2.10
CA VAL A 59 -1.01 0.25 -1.74
C VAL A 59 -2.26 -0.22 -0.98
N ASN A 60 -2.88 -1.32 -1.42
CA ASN A 60 -4.08 -1.84 -0.77
C ASN A 60 -3.86 -2.22 0.70
N TYR A 61 -2.72 -2.82 1.07
CA TYR A 61 -2.49 -3.21 2.46
C TYR A 61 -1.70 -2.18 3.29
N MET A 62 -1.07 -1.19 2.68
CA MET A 62 -0.31 -0.15 3.41
C MET A 62 -1.05 1.19 3.48
N ASN A 63 -1.47 1.72 2.33
CA ASN A 63 -1.97 3.09 2.19
C ASN A 63 -3.25 3.16 1.33
N PRO A 64 -4.30 2.40 1.64
CA PRO A 64 -5.50 2.37 0.82
C PRO A 64 -6.19 3.74 0.76
N LEU A 65 -6.93 3.97 -0.32
CA LEU A 65 -7.81 5.14 -0.52
C LEU A 65 -7.10 6.51 -0.47
N GLY A 66 -5.78 6.55 -0.66
CA GLY A 66 -5.01 7.78 -0.55
C GLY A 66 -4.56 8.13 0.87
N LEU A 67 -4.68 7.22 1.81
CA LEU A 67 -3.95 7.31 3.07
C LEU A 67 -2.44 7.36 2.76
N HIS A 68 -1.70 8.15 3.52
CA HIS A 68 -0.28 8.33 3.29
C HIS A 68 0.45 8.59 4.60
N HIS A 69 1.75 8.26 4.62
CA HIS A 69 2.66 8.57 5.72
C HIS A 69 2.22 7.99 7.09
N ILE A 70 1.66 6.79 7.09
CA ILE A 70 1.18 6.10 8.29
C ILE A 70 2.12 4.98 8.77
N MET A 71 3.37 4.99 8.28
CA MET A 71 4.43 4.08 8.70
C MET A 71 5.10 4.53 10.00
N GLY A 72 5.86 3.63 10.62
CA GLY A 72 6.68 3.92 11.78
C GLY A 72 7.70 5.02 11.50
N THR A 73 7.67 6.06 12.35
CA THR A 73 8.51 7.24 12.18
C THR A 73 9.96 6.94 12.52
N GLY A 74 10.87 7.55 11.77
CA GLY A 74 12.32 7.38 11.93
C GLY A 74 12.86 6.17 11.17
N HIS A 75 12.36 4.99 11.44
CA HIS A 75 12.81 3.75 10.78
C HIS A 75 11.95 3.31 9.59
N HIS A 76 10.72 3.80 9.45
CA HIS A 76 9.75 3.45 8.41
C HIS A 76 9.36 1.95 8.34
N TYR A 77 9.52 1.20 9.43
CA TYR A 77 9.13 -0.20 9.52
C TYR A 77 7.72 -0.35 10.09
N GLY A 78 6.86 -0.99 9.32
CA GLY A 78 5.50 -1.27 9.70
C GLY A 78 4.61 -0.05 9.95
N PRO A 79 3.36 -0.26 10.34
CA PRO A 79 2.38 0.78 10.59
C PRO A 79 2.58 1.43 11.97
N ALA A 80 2.42 2.74 12.04
CA ALA A 80 2.31 3.49 13.29
C ALA A 80 1.37 4.70 13.14
N PRO A 81 0.11 4.51 12.72
CA PRO A 81 -0.82 5.61 12.47
C PRO A 81 -1.13 6.46 13.72
N TRP A 82 -0.83 5.96 14.92
CA TRP A 82 -1.08 6.62 16.21
C TRP A 82 -0.03 7.65 16.63
N VAL A 83 1.09 7.78 15.92
CA VAL A 83 2.17 8.70 16.33
C VAL A 83 1.73 10.15 16.09
N ASP A 84 1.81 10.96 17.17
CA ASP A 84 1.35 12.34 17.22
C ASP A 84 2.23 13.27 18.08
N ASN A 85 3.34 12.76 18.61
CA ASN A 85 4.18 13.42 19.62
C ASN A 85 5.55 13.90 19.12
N LEU A 86 5.76 13.95 17.80
CA LEU A 86 7.00 14.47 17.22
C LEU A 86 6.97 15.99 17.15
N ASN A 87 8.17 16.61 17.18
CA ASN A 87 8.34 18.05 17.27
C ASN A 87 7.67 18.86 16.16
N ARG A 88 7.52 18.27 14.96
CA ARG A 88 6.89 18.93 13.82
C ARG A 88 5.60 18.19 13.45
N PRO A 89 4.49 18.90 13.25
CA PRO A 89 3.22 18.26 12.87
C PRO A 89 3.34 17.35 11.65
N GLU A 90 4.06 17.79 10.62
CA GLU A 90 4.25 17.08 9.37
C GLU A 90 5.13 15.83 9.47
N TRP A 91 5.74 15.56 10.61
CA TRP A 91 6.44 14.32 10.89
C TRP A 91 5.52 13.24 11.49
N ASN A 92 4.36 13.65 11.94
CA ASN A 92 3.41 12.75 12.60
C ASN A 92 2.42 12.13 11.61
N PRO A 93 2.23 10.81 11.59
CA PRO A 93 1.18 10.14 10.84
C PRO A 93 -0.21 10.76 11.03
N VAL A 94 -0.56 11.12 12.26
CA VAL A 94 -1.86 11.75 12.58
C VAL A 94 -2.12 13.03 11.78
N TYR A 95 -1.07 13.78 11.45
CA TYR A 95 -1.19 14.98 10.61
C TYR A 95 -1.76 14.68 9.23
N TYR A 96 -1.45 13.50 8.66
CA TYR A 96 -1.84 13.15 7.30
C TYR A 96 -3.23 12.52 7.23
N HIS A 97 -3.57 11.61 8.15
CA HIS A 97 -4.84 10.92 8.08
C HIS A 97 -5.99 11.64 8.79
N LYS A 98 -5.70 12.54 9.76
CA LYS A 98 -6.72 13.34 10.47
C LYS A 98 -7.95 12.55 10.94
N ALA A 99 -7.77 11.28 11.34
CA ALA A 99 -8.88 10.46 11.81
C ALA A 99 -9.47 11.02 13.10
N ASP A 100 -10.80 11.13 13.15
CA ASP A 100 -11.59 11.53 14.30
C ASP A 100 -12.92 10.76 14.36
N SER A 101 -13.79 11.10 15.31
CA SER A 101 -15.11 10.44 15.47
C SER A 101 -16.03 10.62 14.26
N MET A 102 -15.81 11.61 13.43
CA MET A 102 -16.64 11.91 12.25
C MET A 102 -16.14 11.14 11.02
N GLY A 103 -14.82 11.02 10.83
CA GLY A 103 -14.27 10.44 9.62
C GLY A 103 -12.74 10.35 9.60
N ILE A 104 -12.19 10.21 8.41
CA ILE A 104 -10.74 10.13 8.15
C ILE A 104 -10.40 10.82 6.83
N GLY A 105 -9.15 11.27 6.71
CA GLY A 105 -8.61 11.97 5.55
C GLY A 105 -8.38 13.46 5.85
N PHE A 106 -7.53 14.08 5.04
CA PHE A 106 -7.19 15.50 5.21
C PHE A 106 -7.93 16.35 4.16
N ASN A 107 -8.79 17.26 4.60
CA ASN A 107 -9.45 18.18 3.68
C ASN A 107 -8.43 19.22 3.11
N ARG A 108 -7.98 18.95 1.89
CA ARG A 108 -7.06 19.81 1.13
C ARG A 108 -7.75 20.60 0.02
N THR A 109 -9.08 20.58 -0.01
CA THR A 109 -9.89 21.40 -0.95
C THR A 109 -9.96 22.86 -0.50
N ALA A 110 -10.67 23.70 -1.26
CA ALA A 110 -10.87 25.12 -0.95
C ALA A 110 -11.55 25.36 0.40
N SER A 111 -12.35 24.41 0.91
CA SER A 111 -12.99 24.49 2.24
C SER A 111 -12.07 24.08 3.40
N GLY A 112 -10.88 23.55 3.10
CA GLY A 112 -9.87 23.15 4.08
C GLY A 112 -8.57 23.91 3.94
N SER A 113 -7.45 23.22 3.77
CA SER A 113 -6.13 23.84 3.62
C SER A 113 -5.88 24.51 2.26
N ASN A 114 -6.76 24.32 1.30
CA ASN A 114 -6.63 24.80 -0.09
C ASN A 114 -5.35 24.33 -0.82
N ALA A 115 -4.68 23.28 -0.35
CA ALA A 115 -3.48 22.77 -0.99
C ALA A 115 -3.74 22.24 -2.42
N LEU A 116 -4.99 21.93 -2.74
CA LEU A 116 -5.40 21.51 -4.08
C LEU A 116 -5.15 22.60 -5.13
N SER A 117 -5.15 23.89 -4.76
CA SER A 117 -4.93 25.03 -5.66
C SER A 117 -3.54 25.04 -6.34
N GLN A 118 -2.58 24.29 -5.82
CA GLN A 118 -1.23 24.16 -6.42
C GLN A 118 -1.16 23.22 -7.65
N TYR A 119 -2.22 22.44 -7.91
CA TYR A 119 -2.26 21.49 -9.02
C TYR A 119 -2.79 22.16 -10.30
N ALA A 120 -2.59 21.52 -11.46
CA ALA A 120 -3.13 21.98 -12.74
C ALA A 120 -4.67 22.06 -12.70
N PRO A 121 -5.32 23.02 -13.43
CA PRO A 121 -6.76 23.24 -13.35
C PRO A 121 -7.62 22.01 -13.57
N ASP A 122 -7.26 21.12 -14.51
CA ASP A 122 -8.00 19.89 -14.76
C ASP A 122 -7.94 18.91 -13.59
N ALA A 123 -6.79 18.81 -12.94
CA ALA A 123 -6.63 18.01 -11.73
C ALA A 123 -7.43 18.61 -10.57
N GLN A 124 -7.38 19.93 -10.39
CA GLN A 124 -8.21 20.63 -9.39
C GLN A 124 -9.69 20.32 -9.59
N LYS A 125 -10.21 20.49 -10.82
CA LYS A 125 -11.62 20.21 -11.15
C LYS A 125 -12.02 18.77 -10.83
N LYS A 126 -11.15 17.81 -11.14
CA LYS A 126 -11.40 16.39 -10.90
C LYS A 126 -11.40 16.03 -9.42
N TRP A 127 -10.44 16.56 -8.65
CA TRP A 127 -10.21 16.17 -7.25
C TRP A 127 -10.89 17.09 -6.23
N ALA A 128 -11.51 18.19 -6.65
CA ALA A 128 -12.21 19.11 -5.74
C ALA A 128 -13.46 18.49 -5.10
N ASN A 129 -14.08 17.52 -5.74
CA ASN A 129 -15.28 16.86 -5.23
C ASN A 129 -14.99 15.38 -4.95
N ALA A 130 -15.32 14.91 -3.75
CA ALA A 130 -15.12 13.52 -3.34
C ALA A 130 -15.82 12.51 -4.27
N ALA A 131 -16.94 12.89 -4.91
CA ALA A 131 -17.67 12.03 -5.83
C ALA A 131 -16.95 11.82 -7.19
N THR A 132 -16.05 12.73 -7.58
CA THR A 132 -15.28 12.65 -8.84
C THR A 132 -13.81 12.39 -8.62
N CYS A 133 -13.35 12.46 -7.36
CA CYS A 133 -11.97 12.19 -6.99
C CYS A 133 -11.64 10.73 -7.25
N ASP A 134 -10.47 10.49 -7.85
CA ASP A 134 -9.95 9.12 -7.98
C ASP A 134 -9.80 8.49 -6.60
N GLU A 135 -10.24 7.25 -6.45
CA GLU A 135 -10.21 6.52 -5.18
C GLU A 135 -8.83 6.53 -4.50
N GLN A 136 -7.77 6.42 -5.30
CA GLN A 136 -6.38 6.42 -4.81
C GLN A 136 -5.92 7.75 -4.20
N TYR A 137 -6.69 8.83 -4.33
CA TYR A 137 -6.41 10.15 -3.79
C TYR A 137 -7.50 10.64 -2.82
N LEU A 138 -8.55 9.85 -2.59
CA LEU A 138 -9.75 10.27 -1.87
C LEU A 138 -9.41 10.84 -0.48
N LEU A 139 -8.75 10.07 0.37
CA LEU A 139 -8.41 10.50 1.74
C LEU A 139 -7.21 11.44 1.79
N TRP A 140 -6.48 11.57 0.69
CA TRP A 140 -5.45 12.60 0.56
C TRP A 140 -6.06 14.00 0.42
N PHE A 141 -7.16 14.13 -0.31
CA PHE A 141 -7.79 15.42 -0.58
C PHE A 141 -9.03 15.70 0.26
N HIS A 142 -9.70 14.69 0.80
CA HIS A 142 -10.97 14.82 1.49
C HIS A 142 -10.97 14.17 2.86
N HIS A 143 -11.68 14.81 3.80
CA HIS A 143 -12.07 14.19 5.06
C HIS A 143 -13.45 13.55 4.87
N ILE A 144 -13.52 12.23 4.91
CA ILE A 144 -14.73 11.46 4.56
C ILE A 144 -15.32 10.84 5.83
N PRO A 145 -16.63 11.02 6.08
CA PRO A 145 -17.33 10.37 7.18
C PRO A 145 -17.28 8.84 7.11
N TRP A 146 -17.11 8.17 8.26
CA TRP A 146 -17.00 6.71 8.34
C TRP A 146 -18.14 5.95 7.68
N GLY A 147 -19.38 6.45 7.82
CA GLY A 147 -20.59 5.86 7.25
C GLY A 147 -20.93 6.30 5.84
N GLN A 148 -20.15 7.18 5.22
CA GLN A 148 -20.44 7.67 3.86
C GLN A 148 -20.25 6.55 2.85
N THR A 149 -21.27 6.34 2.00
CA THR A 149 -21.19 5.40 0.87
C THR A 149 -20.31 5.98 -0.23
N LEU A 150 -19.34 5.19 -0.67
CA LEU A 150 -18.40 5.50 -1.76
C LEU A 150 -18.93 5.01 -3.11
N GLN A 151 -18.20 5.32 -4.20
CA GLN A 151 -18.53 4.86 -5.56
C GLN A 151 -18.59 3.33 -5.68
N SER A 152 -17.87 2.60 -4.84
CA SER A 152 -17.91 1.13 -4.76
C SER A 152 -19.23 0.55 -4.21
N GLY A 153 -20.10 1.40 -3.66
CA GLY A 153 -21.33 1.00 -2.96
C GLY A 153 -21.10 0.59 -1.49
N ARG A 154 -19.86 0.58 -1.00
CA ARG A 154 -19.54 0.33 0.41
C ARG A 154 -19.45 1.63 1.19
N THR A 155 -19.73 1.58 2.51
CA THR A 155 -19.34 2.69 3.40
C THR A 155 -17.84 2.85 3.42
N LEU A 156 -17.33 4.04 3.78
CA LEU A 156 -15.88 4.26 3.90
C LEU A 156 -15.21 3.22 4.80
N TRP A 157 -15.80 2.94 5.98
CA TRP A 157 -15.25 1.92 6.88
C TRP A 157 -15.18 0.53 6.22
N ASN A 158 -16.25 0.11 5.58
CA ASN A 158 -16.28 -1.18 4.90
C ASN A 158 -15.33 -1.25 3.70
N GLU A 159 -15.14 -0.15 2.97
CA GLU A 159 -14.18 -0.07 1.87
C GLU A 159 -12.75 -0.15 2.39
N LEU A 160 -12.45 0.56 3.49
CA LEU A 160 -11.13 0.50 4.13
C LEU A 160 -10.81 -0.93 4.58
N CYS A 161 -11.74 -1.60 5.26
CA CYS A 161 -11.61 -3.01 5.62
C CYS A 161 -11.37 -3.87 4.35
N TYR A 162 -12.21 -3.73 3.33
CA TYR A 162 -12.09 -4.48 2.09
C TYR A 162 -10.70 -4.34 1.46
N LYS A 163 -10.15 -3.13 1.37
CA LYS A 163 -8.84 -2.88 0.77
C LYS A 163 -7.71 -3.58 1.53
N TYR A 164 -7.71 -3.49 2.85
CA TYR A 164 -6.71 -4.16 3.67
C TYR A 164 -6.74 -5.68 3.51
N TYR A 165 -7.93 -6.30 3.57
CA TYR A 165 -8.05 -7.75 3.40
C TYR A 165 -7.72 -8.19 1.98
N LYS A 166 -8.22 -7.48 0.97
CA LYS A 166 -7.87 -7.71 -0.44
C LYS A 166 -6.37 -7.66 -0.66
N GLY A 167 -5.67 -6.67 -0.07
CA GLY A 167 -4.22 -6.56 -0.18
C GLY A 167 -3.50 -7.81 0.30
N ILE A 168 -3.94 -8.42 1.42
CA ILE A 168 -3.38 -9.68 1.92
C ILE A 168 -3.63 -10.83 0.94
N ASP A 169 -4.87 -10.98 0.47
CA ASP A 169 -5.24 -12.04 -0.49
C ASP A 169 -4.40 -11.92 -1.76
N GLU A 170 -4.13 -10.71 -2.21
CA GLU A 170 -3.31 -10.44 -3.39
C GLU A 170 -1.82 -10.74 -3.14
N VAL A 171 -1.28 -10.51 -1.93
CA VAL A 171 0.09 -10.97 -1.59
C VAL A 171 0.16 -12.49 -1.55
N ILE A 172 -0.85 -13.16 -1.02
CA ILE A 172 -0.96 -14.63 -1.05
C ILE A 172 -1.00 -15.13 -2.50
N TRP A 173 -1.74 -14.44 -3.38
CA TRP A 173 -1.75 -14.73 -4.80
C TRP A 173 -0.36 -14.56 -5.43
N MET A 174 0.37 -13.47 -5.15
CA MET A 174 1.74 -13.28 -5.65
C MET A 174 2.64 -14.46 -5.27
N ARG A 175 2.54 -14.89 -4.00
CA ARG A 175 3.28 -16.07 -3.53
C ARG A 175 2.87 -17.34 -4.27
N SER A 176 1.58 -17.55 -4.51
CA SER A 176 1.11 -18.74 -5.25
C SER A 176 1.64 -18.77 -6.68
N GLU A 177 1.66 -17.64 -7.37
CA GLU A 177 2.25 -17.53 -8.72
C GLU A 177 3.76 -17.81 -8.71
N TRP A 178 4.47 -17.31 -7.68
CA TRP A 178 5.88 -17.61 -7.52
C TRP A 178 6.15 -19.09 -7.29
N LEU A 179 5.38 -19.76 -6.43
CA LEU A 179 5.57 -21.19 -6.11
C LEU A 179 5.41 -22.10 -7.34
N LYS A 180 4.61 -21.71 -8.33
CA LYS A 180 4.47 -22.41 -9.61
C LYS A 180 5.76 -22.42 -10.44
N GLN A 181 6.74 -21.58 -10.08
CA GLN A 181 8.00 -21.44 -10.82
C GLN A 181 9.11 -22.37 -10.29
N LYS A 182 8.81 -23.23 -9.32
CA LYS A 182 9.78 -24.21 -8.81
C LYS A 182 10.34 -25.07 -9.93
N GLY A 183 11.68 -25.15 -10.01
CA GLY A 183 12.40 -25.90 -11.04
C GLY A 183 12.55 -25.17 -12.39
N ARG A 184 11.98 -23.95 -12.55
CA ARG A 184 12.16 -23.13 -13.77
C ARG A 184 13.28 -22.10 -13.66
N ILE A 185 13.72 -21.84 -12.43
CA ILE A 185 14.81 -20.95 -12.08
C ILE A 185 15.73 -21.64 -11.09
N ASP A 186 16.90 -21.08 -10.82
CA ASP A 186 17.82 -21.62 -9.83
C ASP A 186 17.21 -21.65 -8.42
N GLU A 187 17.62 -22.66 -7.67
CA GLU A 187 17.03 -22.95 -6.36
C GLU A 187 17.31 -21.84 -5.34
N GLN A 188 18.48 -21.19 -5.40
CA GLN A 188 18.85 -20.13 -4.46
C GLN A 188 17.89 -18.95 -4.58
N ARG A 189 17.67 -18.44 -5.80
CA ARG A 189 16.72 -17.33 -6.04
C ARG A 189 15.28 -17.73 -5.72
N PHE A 190 14.88 -18.95 -6.08
CA PHE A 190 13.55 -19.45 -5.76
C PHE A 190 13.28 -19.43 -4.25
N ASN A 191 14.21 -19.97 -3.45
CA ASN A 191 14.07 -20.04 -1.99
C ASN A 191 14.10 -18.66 -1.34
N GLN A 192 15.00 -17.77 -1.79
CA GLN A 192 15.10 -16.40 -1.30
C GLN A 192 13.80 -15.62 -1.51
N VAL A 193 13.24 -15.63 -2.71
CA VAL A 193 12.00 -14.91 -3.00
C VAL A 193 10.81 -15.54 -2.27
N SER A 194 10.77 -16.89 -2.16
CA SER A 194 9.73 -17.58 -1.39
C SER A 194 9.72 -17.14 0.09
N MET A 195 10.90 -17.05 0.70
CA MET A 195 11.06 -16.56 2.08
C MET A 195 10.54 -15.13 2.23
N LEU A 196 10.92 -14.25 1.32
CA LEU A 196 10.54 -12.83 1.38
C LEU A 196 9.05 -12.59 1.11
N LEU A 197 8.41 -13.39 0.26
CA LEU A 197 6.95 -13.35 0.09
C LEU A 197 6.22 -13.86 1.35
N ASN A 198 6.78 -14.81 2.11
CA ASN A 198 6.23 -15.21 3.40
C ASN A 198 6.30 -14.06 4.42
N ILE A 199 7.43 -13.35 4.47
CA ILE A 199 7.59 -12.14 5.31
C ILE A 199 6.58 -11.07 4.88
N GLN A 200 6.40 -10.84 3.59
CA GLN A 200 5.46 -9.85 3.08
C GLN A 200 4.00 -10.18 3.44
N ILE A 201 3.60 -11.46 3.46
CA ILE A 201 2.26 -11.86 3.94
C ILE A 201 2.09 -11.52 5.43
N ALA A 202 3.10 -11.81 6.25
CA ALA A 202 3.06 -11.49 7.68
C ALA A 202 3.01 -9.98 7.92
N GLU A 203 3.80 -9.22 7.16
CA GLU A 203 3.81 -7.76 7.18
C GLU A 203 2.46 -7.17 6.74
N ALA A 204 1.86 -7.67 5.66
CA ALA A 204 0.55 -7.21 5.20
C ALA A 204 -0.55 -7.44 6.26
N LYS A 205 -0.52 -8.56 6.97
CA LYS A 205 -1.41 -8.83 8.12
C LYS A 205 -1.16 -7.85 9.26
N TRP A 206 0.09 -7.55 9.57
CA TRP A 206 0.45 -6.57 10.59
C TRP A 206 -0.09 -5.17 10.23
N TRP A 207 0.09 -4.71 9.00
CA TRP A 207 -0.45 -3.44 8.53
C TRP A 207 -1.97 -3.38 8.67
N ARG A 208 -2.69 -4.41 8.18
CA ARG A 208 -4.14 -4.51 8.33
C ARG A 208 -4.57 -4.39 9.78
N ASP A 209 -4.02 -5.25 10.63
CA ASP A 209 -4.49 -5.40 12.01
C ASP A 209 -4.24 -4.13 12.81
N ALA A 210 -3.02 -3.60 12.74
CA ALA A 210 -2.64 -2.38 13.45
C ALA A 210 -3.47 -1.16 13.00
N CYS A 211 -3.63 -0.97 11.69
CA CYS A 211 -4.37 0.17 11.15
C CYS A 211 -5.88 0.05 11.44
N LEU A 212 -6.50 -1.12 11.21
CA LEU A 212 -7.92 -1.29 11.45
C LEU A 212 -8.26 -1.17 12.94
N LEU A 213 -7.47 -1.76 13.84
CA LEU A 213 -7.67 -1.59 15.29
C LEU A 213 -7.57 -0.12 15.71
N TYR A 214 -6.61 0.61 15.16
CA TYR A 214 -6.45 2.03 15.47
C TYR A 214 -7.62 2.85 14.94
N PHE A 215 -7.97 2.73 13.66
CA PHE A 215 -9.07 3.49 13.08
C PHE A 215 -10.44 3.10 13.65
N GLN A 216 -10.60 1.84 14.14
CA GLN A 216 -11.79 1.41 14.84
C GLN A 216 -12.00 2.15 16.18
N THR A 217 -10.93 2.65 16.81
CA THR A 217 -11.08 3.50 18.02
C THR A 217 -11.85 4.78 17.75
N PHE A 218 -11.88 5.26 16.51
CA PHE A 218 -12.63 6.44 16.07
C PHE A 218 -13.99 6.07 15.47
N SER A 219 -14.00 5.18 14.48
CA SER A 219 -15.24 4.79 13.77
C SER A 219 -16.27 4.13 14.65
N LYS A 220 -15.83 3.38 15.68
CA LYS A 220 -16.68 2.52 16.55
C LYS A 220 -17.50 1.49 15.76
N MET A 221 -17.23 1.30 14.48
CA MET A 221 -17.95 0.35 13.62
C MET A 221 -17.33 -1.05 13.74
N PRO A 222 -18.15 -2.10 13.74
CA PRO A 222 -17.63 -3.47 13.75
C PRO A 222 -16.94 -3.80 12.43
N LEU A 223 -16.03 -4.79 12.44
CA LEU A 223 -15.57 -5.39 11.20
C LEU A 223 -16.74 -5.99 10.44
N PRO A 224 -16.80 -5.87 9.11
CA PRO A 224 -17.83 -6.49 8.30
C PRO A 224 -17.84 -8.02 8.47
N ALA A 225 -19.01 -8.63 8.36
CA ALA A 225 -19.14 -10.09 8.47
C ALA A 225 -18.26 -10.83 7.45
N GLY A 226 -17.67 -11.93 7.87
CA GLY A 226 -16.81 -12.77 7.02
C GLY A 226 -15.32 -12.40 7.06
N TYR A 227 -14.92 -11.31 7.71
CA TYR A 227 -13.53 -10.99 7.93
C TYR A 227 -13.00 -11.58 9.24
N GLU A 228 -11.79 -12.16 9.18
CA GLU A 228 -11.07 -12.65 10.34
C GLU A 228 -10.70 -11.47 11.27
N ALA A 229 -11.05 -11.54 12.54
CA ALA A 229 -10.66 -10.51 13.49
C ALA A 229 -9.16 -10.54 13.77
N PRO A 230 -8.51 -9.36 14.04
CA PRO A 230 -7.14 -9.31 14.53
C PRO A 230 -6.94 -10.20 15.78
N THR A 231 -5.85 -10.95 15.80
CA THR A 231 -5.52 -11.83 16.94
C THR A 231 -4.80 -11.10 18.07
N GLN A 232 -4.23 -9.94 17.78
CA GLN A 232 -3.51 -9.10 18.74
C GLN A 232 -4.30 -7.83 19.05
N THR A 233 -3.95 -7.16 20.15
CA THR A 233 -4.55 -5.89 20.55
C THR A 233 -3.83 -4.70 19.93
N LEU A 234 -4.45 -3.52 19.91
CA LEU A 234 -3.80 -2.29 19.49
C LEU A 234 -2.56 -1.99 20.36
N GLU A 235 -2.62 -2.23 21.66
CA GLU A 235 -1.50 -2.01 22.59
C GLU A 235 -0.32 -2.94 22.29
N TYR A 236 -0.56 -4.17 21.84
CA TYR A 236 0.49 -5.04 21.35
C TYR A 236 1.28 -4.37 20.23
N PHE A 237 0.60 -3.84 19.22
CA PHE A 237 1.25 -3.19 18.07
C PHE A 237 1.97 -1.89 18.46
N LYS A 238 1.42 -1.08 19.34
CA LYS A 238 2.06 0.13 19.87
C LYS A 238 3.32 -0.14 20.66
N ASN A 239 3.42 -1.31 21.27
CA ASN A 239 4.57 -1.70 22.09
C ASN A 239 5.65 -2.47 21.33
N LEU A 240 5.47 -2.75 20.04
CA LEU A 240 6.54 -3.34 19.22
C LEU A 240 7.76 -2.42 19.18
N ARG A 241 8.94 -3.03 19.26
CA ARG A 241 10.21 -2.32 19.20
C ARG A 241 11.14 -3.00 18.19
N PHE A 242 11.88 -2.21 17.47
CA PHE A 242 12.79 -2.66 16.41
C PHE A 242 14.19 -2.12 16.63
N PRO A 243 14.89 -2.56 17.71
CA PRO A 243 16.17 -1.97 18.12
C PRO A 243 17.28 -2.14 17.08
N PHE A 244 17.12 -3.08 16.15
CA PHE A 244 18.09 -3.32 15.07
C PHE A 244 17.72 -2.65 13.73
N ALA A 245 16.59 -1.96 13.69
CA ALA A 245 16.19 -1.28 12.47
C ALA A 245 17.06 -0.03 12.22
N PRO A 246 17.59 0.18 11.00
CA PRO A 246 18.32 1.40 10.68
C PRO A 246 17.47 2.66 10.95
N GLY A 247 18.08 3.68 11.56
CA GLY A 247 17.37 4.92 11.92
C GLY A 247 16.54 4.82 13.21
N ASN A 248 16.57 3.69 13.91
CA ASN A 248 15.98 3.53 15.23
C ASN A 248 17.07 3.77 16.28
N GLY A 249 17.22 5.00 16.66
CA GLY A 249 18.15 5.40 17.71
C GLY A 249 17.45 5.57 19.06
#